data_7cfdda0f2406161278621ac8521e93d4
#
_entry.id   7cfdda0f2406161278621ac8521e93d4
#
_cell.length_a   1.000
_cell.length_b   1.000
_cell.length_c   1.000
_cell.angle_alpha   90.00
_cell.angle_beta   90.00
_cell.angle_gamma   90.00
#
_symmetry.space_group_name_H-M   'P 1'
#
loop_
_entity.id
_entity.type
_entity.pdbx_description
1 polymer ?
#
loop_
_entity_poly.entity_id
_entity_poly.type
_entity_poly.pdbx_seq_one_letter_code
_entity_poly.pdbx_strand_id
1 'polypeptide(L)'
;HGIPHTVIVDNAGGHLMQHGQVDICFVGSDRTTVTGDVANKIGTYLKALAAKDNGVPFYVALPGSTFDWNMRDGVKEIPIETRNPKEVTWMDGKTADGRIEDVLLTPETSPAINYGFDVTPARLVTGLITERGICGANEREILSLWPEFGPKV
;
A
#
# COMPACT_ATOMS: atom_id res chain seq x y z
N HIS A 1 15.57 -16.23 8.92
CA HIS A 1 16.24 -15.23 9.77
C HIS A 1 15.77 -15.25 11.24
N GLY A 2 14.87 -16.19 11.62
CA GLY A 2 14.44 -16.37 13.00
C GLY A 2 13.55 -15.27 13.58
N ILE A 3 13.00 -14.36 12.75
CA ILE A 3 12.06 -13.34 13.19
C ILE A 3 10.69 -14.00 13.38
N PRO A 4 10.07 -13.92 14.58
CA PRO A 4 8.72 -14.40 14.80
C PRO A 4 7.75 -13.68 13.84
N HIS A 5 6.91 -14.42 13.15
CA HIS A 5 5.93 -13.87 12.21
C HIS A 5 4.70 -14.76 12.08
N THR A 6 3.60 -14.18 11.66
CA THR A 6 2.36 -14.88 11.34
C THR A 6 1.82 -14.37 10.01
N VAL A 7 1.50 -15.28 9.10
CA VAL A 7 0.83 -14.95 7.83
C VAL A 7 -0.67 -14.95 8.06
N ILE A 8 -1.34 -13.91 7.61
CA ILE A 8 -2.79 -13.74 7.71
C ILE A 8 -3.40 -13.49 6.33
N VAL A 9 -4.70 -13.74 6.18
CA VAL A 9 -5.43 -13.30 4.99
C VAL A 9 -5.52 -11.78 4.97
N ASP A 10 -5.57 -11.19 3.78
CA ASP A 10 -5.44 -9.75 3.59
C ASP A 10 -6.48 -8.92 4.38
N ASN A 11 -7.73 -9.38 4.44
CA ASN A 11 -8.81 -8.69 5.15
C ASN A 11 -8.81 -8.88 6.68
N ALA A 12 -7.95 -9.75 7.24
CA ALA A 12 -7.86 -9.95 8.68
C ALA A 12 -7.19 -8.77 9.42
N GLY A 13 -6.47 -7.91 8.71
CA GLY A 13 -5.76 -6.76 9.32
C GLY A 13 -6.69 -5.84 10.13
N GLY A 14 -7.84 -5.48 9.58
CA GLY A 14 -8.83 -4.66 10.29
C GLY A 14 -9.36 -5.31 11.56
N HIS A 15 -9.63 -6.62 11.51
CA HIS A 15 -10.07 -7.39 12.69
C HIS A 15 -9.02 -7.36 13.82
N LEU A 16 -7.74 -7.56 13.49
CA LEU A 16 -6.66 -7.51 14.47
C LEU A 16 -6.51 -6.11 15.08
N MET A 17 -6.66 -5.05 14.28
CA MET A 17 -6.64 -3.66 14.75
C MET A 17 -7.78 -3.37 15.72
N GLN A 18 -9.01 -3.83 15.45
CA GLN A 18 -10.17 -3.69 16.32
C GLN A 18 -9.97 -4.36 17.69
N HIS A 19 -9.14 -5.40 17.74
CA HIS A 19 -8.86 -6.14 18.98
C HIS A 19 -7.57 -5.72 19.68
N GLY A 20 -6.96 -4.59 19.26
CA GLY A 20 -5.76 -4.06 19.89
C GLY A 20 -4.52 -4.94 19.75
N GLN A 21 -4.46 -5.76 18.69
CA GLN A 21 -3.34 -6.68 18.42
C GLN A 21 -2.31 -6.10 17.46
N VAL A 22 -2.45 -4.84 17.08
CA VAL A 22 -1.55 -4.14 16.15
C VAL A 22 -1.13 -2.82 16.74
N ASP A 23 0.16 -2.65 16.99
CA ASP A 23 0.73 -1.40 17.51
C ASP A 23 1.04 -0.40 16.40
N ILE A 24 1.37 -0.89 15.20
CA ILE A 24 1.79 -0.07 14.06
C ILE A 24 1.58 -0.84 12.75
N CYS A 25 1.24 -0.11 11.69
CA CYS A 25 1.12 -0.65 10.34
C CYS A 25 2.18 -0.03 9.43
N PHE A 26 2.90 -0.88 8.68
CA PHE A 26 3.87 -0.47 7.67
C PHE A 26 3.48 -1.00 6.30
N VAL A 27 3.59 -0.14 5.30
CA VAL A 27 3.44 -0.49 3.88
C VAL A 27 4.55 0.13 3.04
N GLY A 28 4.68 -0.32 1.80
CA GLY A 28 5.52 0.32 0.79
C GLY A 28 4.77 1.37 -0.01
N SER A 29 5.40 1.83 -1.10
CA SER A 29 4.77 2.71 -2.09
C SER A 29 5.30 2.38 -3.48
N ASP A 30 4.39 2.33 -4.45
CA ASP A 30 4.73 2.27 -5.88
C ASP A 30 4.84 3.69 -6.48
N ARG A 31 4.07 4.64 -5.93
CA ARG A 31 4.15 6.07 -6.28
C ARG A 31 3.58 6.93 -5.15
N THR A 32 4.22 8.04 -4.85
CA THR A 32 3.74 9.02 -3.87
C THR A 32 3.73 10.41 -4.48
N THR A 33 2.64 11.15 -4.30
CA THR A 33 2.56 12.54 -4.77
C THR A 33 3.34 13.49 -3.86
N VAL A 34 3.64 14.68 -4.34
CA VAL A 34 4.28 15.74 -3.53
C VAL A 34 3.40 16.16 -2.34
N THR A 35 2.10 15.93 -2.39
CA THR A 35 1.13 16.23 -1.32
C THR A 35 0.98 15.08 -0.32
N GLY A 36 1.59 13.92 -0.58
CA GLY A 36 1.63 12.77 0.32
C GLY A 36 0.57 11.70 0.09
N ASP A 37 -0.18 11.74 -1.02
CA ASP A 37 -1.03 10.62 -1.42
C ASP A 37 -0.18 9.47 -1.93
N VAL A 38 -0.52 8.24 -1.55
CA VAL A 38 0.31 7.05 -1.78
C VAL A 38 -0.44 6.02 -2.61
N ALA A 39 0.07 5.68 -3.79
CA ALA A 39 -0.34 4.50 -4.54
C ALA A 39 0.50 3.30 -4.10
N ASN A 40 -0.16 2.20 -3.79
CA ASN A 40 0.48 0.93 -3.43
C ASN A 40 -0.44 -0.24 -3.80
N LYS A 41 0.03 -1.46 -3.59
CA LYS A 41 -0.75 -2.68 -3.86
C LYS A 41 -2.18 -2.56 -3.35
N ILE A 42 -3.14 -3.04 -4.17
CA ILE A 42 -4.58 -3.05 -3.83
C ILE A 42 -4.82 -3.60 -2.41
N GLY A 43 -5.69 -2.96 -1.65
CA GLY A 43 -5.96 -3.27 -0.24
C GLY A 43 -5.21 -2.37 0.75
N THR A 44 -4.24 -1.56 0.29
CA THR A 44 -3.51 -0.60 1.14
C THR A 44 -4.44 0.48 1.70
N TYR A 45 -5.33 1.02 0.88
CA TYR A 45 -6.33 2.00 1.30
C TYR A 45 -7.26 1.45 2.40
N LEU A 46 -7.75 0.21 2.26
CA LEU A 46 -8.60 -0.42 3.28
C LEU A 46 -7.86 -0.60 4.61
N LYS A 47 -6.58 -0.97 4.58
CA LYS A 47 -5.73 -1.07 5.78
C LYS A 47 -5.52 0.28 6.44
N ALA A 48 -5.31 1.34 5.67
CA ALA A 48 -5.16 2.70 6.18
C ALA A 48 -6.44 3.22 6.84
N LEU A 49 -7.61 2.91 6.26
CA LEU A 49 -8.92 3.23 6.86
C LEU A 49 -9.11 2.49 8.19
N ALA A 50 -8.84 1.18 8.23
CA ALA A 50 -8.94 0.39 9.46
C ALA A 50 -7.96 0.88 10.53
N ALA A 51 -6.72 1.22 10.15
CA ALA A 51 -5.73 1.77 11.06
C ALA A 51 -6.21 3.11 11.64
N LYS A 52 -6.74 4.00 10.81
CA LYS A 52 -7.26 5.29 11.25
C LYS A 52 -8.44 5.15 12.21
N ASP A 53 -9.37 4.26 11.91
CA ASP A 53 -10.56 4.01 12.74
C ASP A 53 -10.19 3.46 14.12
N ASN A 54 -9.13 2.66 14.20
CA ASN A 54 -8.68 2.01 15.43
C ASN A 54 -7.49 2.72 16.12
N GLY A 55 -7.09 3.90 15.66
CA GLY A 55 -6.00 4.66 16.26
C GLY A 55 -4.62 4.05 16.09
N VAL A 56 -4.45 3.14 15.12
CA VAL A 56 -3.16 2.50 14.80
C VAL A 56 -2.34 3.41 13.88
N PRO A 57 -1.09 3.75 14.24
CA PRO A 57 -0.21 4.51 13.36
C PRO A 57 0.05 3.78 12.04
N PHE A 58 -0.09 4.50 10.91
CA PHE A 58 0.09 3.95 9.57
C PHE A 58 1.25 4.67 8.87
N TYR A 59 2.35 3.95 8.67
CA TYR A 59 3.56 4.48 8.03
C TYR A 59 3.79 3.89 6.66
N VAL A 60 4.33 4.70 5.77
CA VAL A 60 4.72 4.29 4.42
C VAL A 60 6.24 4.42 4.28
N ALA A 61 6.92 3.32 3.95
CA ALA A 61 8.36 3.29 3.71
C ALA A 61 8.63 3.33 2.20
N LEU A 62 9.38 4.33 1.75
CA LEU A 62 9.64 4.57 0.33
C LEU A 62 10.98 5.31 0.11
N PRO A 63 11.69 5.04 -0.99
CA PRO A 63 12.81 5.86 -1.41
C PRO A 63 12.34 7.15 -2.10
N GLY A 64 13.16 8.18 -2.09
CA GLY A 64 12.87 9.47 -2.74
C GLY A 64 12.55 9.38 -4.24
N SER A 65 13.06 8.33 -4.92
CA SER A 65 12.74 8.05 -6.32
C SER A 65 11.29 7.66 -6.59
N THR A 66 10.52 7.32 -5.56
CA THR A 66 9.10 6.96 -5.66
C THR A 66 8.20 8.19 -5.72
N PHE A 67 8.70 9.38 -5.34
CA PHE A 67 7.92 10.60 -5.43
C PHE A 67 7.71 11.04 -6.87
N ASP A 68 6.46 11.38 -7.19
CA ASP A 68 6.10 12.12 -8.40
C ASP A 68 5.89 13.59 -8.03
N TRP A 69 6.91 14.38 -8.29
CA TRP A 69 6.97 15.80 -7.89
C TRP A 69 5.97 16.70 -8.63
N ASN A 70 5.36 16.20 -9.72
CA ASN A 70 4.40 16.95 -10.53
C ASN A 70 2.94 16.64 -10.17
N MET A 71 2.69 15.53 -9.46
CA MET A 71 1.34 15.12 -9.06
C MET A 71 0.96 15.66 -7.69
N ARG A 72 -0.28 16.13 -7.57
CA ARG A 72 -0.81 16.73 -6.34
C ARG A 72 -2.08 16.07 -5.80
N ASP A 73 -2.87 15.41 -6.65
CA ASP A 73 -4.10 14.70 -6.28
C ASP A 73 -3.97 13.25 -6.76
N GLY A 74 -3.45 12.40 -5.87
CA GLY A 74 -3.17 11.01 -6.23
C GLY A 74 -4.41 10.23 -6.66
N VAL A 75 -5.56 10.53 -6.06
CA VAL A 75 -6.82 9.82 -6.38
C VAL A 75 -7.28 10.11 -7.82
N LYS A 76 -7.05 11.33 -8.31
CA LYS A 76 -7.45 11.73 -9.66
C LYS A 76 -6.38 11.52 -10.71
N GLU A 77 -5.12 11.70 -10.33
CA GLU A 77 -4.02 11.81 -11.29
C GLU A 77 -3.24 10.50 -11.48
N ILE A 78 -3.18 9.63 -10.45
CA ILE A 78 -2.45 8.35 -10.59
C ILE A 78 -3.29 7.36 -11.39
N PRO A 79 -2.84 6.94 -12.59
CA PRO A 79 -3.53 5.92 -13.36
C PRO A 79 -3.41 4.55 -12.65
N ILE A 80 -4.55 3.91 -12.38
CA ILE A 80 -4.57 2.58 -11.77
C ILE A 80 -4.59 1.50 -12.86
N GLU A 81 -3.54 0.69 -12.86
CA GLU A 81 -3.38 -0.42 -13.78
C GLU A 81 -4.41 -1.53 -13.50
N THR A 82 -5.06 -1.99 -14.57
CA THR A 82 -5.84 -3.23 -14.55
C THR A 82 -4.96 -4.36 -15.03
N ARG A 83 -4.73 -5.36 -14.19
CA ARG A 83 -3.88 -6.52 -14.45
C ARG A 83 -4.67 -7.71 -14.98
N ASN A 84 -3.96 -8.78 -15.32
CA ASN A 84 -4.61 -9.99 -15.85
C ASN A 84 -5.61 -10.56 -14.82
N PRO A 85 -6.89 -10.74 -15.18
CA PRO A 85 -7.89 -11.33 -14.29
C PRO A 85 -7.52 -12.75 -13.81
N LYS A 86 -6.68 -13.46 -14.54
CA LYS A 86 -6.20 -14.78 -14.14
C LYS A 86 -5.47 -14.75 -12.79
N GLU A 87 -4.81 -13.65 -12.44
CA GLU A 87 -4.15 -13.50 -11.13
C GLU A 87 -5.13 -13.51 -9.94
N VAL A 88 -6.43 -13.27 -10.20
CA VAL A 88 -7.50 -13.34 -9.19
C VAL A 88 -8.21 -14.68 -9.21
N THR A 89 -8.32 -15.28 -10.38
CA THR A 89 -9.12 -16.52 -10.58
C THR A 89 -8.31 -17.79 -10.40
N TRP A 90 -6.99 -17.73 -10.53
CA TRP A 90 -6.06 -18.85 -10.39
C TRP A 90 -5.00 -18.57 -9.35
N MET A 91 -4.49 -19.63 -8.72
CA MET A 91 -3.40 -19.53 -7.76
C MET A 91 -2.48 -20.73 -7.89
N ASP A 92 -1.16 -20.45 -7.94
CA ASP A 92 -0.14 -21.47 -7.81
C ASP A 92 -0.05 -21.96 -6.36
N GLY A 93 -0.15 -23.26 -6.16
CA GLY A 93 -0.08 -23.88 -4.86
C GLY A 93 0.89 -25.06 -4.82
N LYS A 94 1.54 -25.28 -3.68
CA LYS A 94 2.35 -26.47 -3.45
C LYS A 94 1.47 -27.59 -2.90
N THR A 95 1.38 -28.69 -3.64
CA THR A 95 0.65 -29.90 -3.23
C THR A 95 1.38 -30.64 -2.09
N ALA A 96 0.69 -31.56 -1.43
CA ALA A 96 1.25 -32.34 -0.33
C ALA A 96 2.45 -33.21 -0.77
N ASP A 97 2.51 -33.63 -2.03
CA ASP A 97 3.64 -34.37 -2.63
C ASP A 97 4.75 -33.46 -3.18
N GLY A 98 4.63 -32.14 -2.96
CA GLY A 98 5.66 -31.15 -3.26
C GLY A 98 5.64 -30.56 -4.67
N ARG A 99 4.69 -30.91 -5.53
CA ARG A 99 4.52 -30.32 -6.86
C ARG A 99 3.92 -28.91 -6.76
N ILE A 100 4.21 -28.05 -7.72
CA ILE A 100 3.53 -26.78 -7.90
C ILE A 100 2.43 -26.98 -8.95
N GLU A 101 1.20 -26.64 -8.60
CA GLU A 101 0.05 -26.72 -9.49
C GLU A 101 -0.73 -25.39 -9.49
N ASP A 102 -1.21 -24.99 -10.66
CA ASP A 102 -2.08 -23.83 -10.86
C ASP A 102 -3.53 -24.29 -10.67
N VAL A 103 -4.24 -23.69 -9.71
CA VAL A 103 -5.58 -24.11 -9.29
C VAL A 103 -6.58 -22.98 -9.52
N LEU A 104 -7.69 -23.31 -10.20
CA LEU A 104 -8.82 -22.40 -10.37
C LEU A 104 -9.57 -22.23 -9.03
N LEU A 105 -9.75 -20.98 -8.60
CA LEU A 105 -10.41 -20.63 -7.34
C LEU A 105 -11.87 -20.21 -7.48
N THR A 106 -12.27 -19.82 -8.70
CA THR A 106 -13.60 -19.27 -9.01
C THR A 106 -14.34 -20.16 -9.98
N PRO A 107 -15.68 -20.06 -10.11
CA PRO A 107 -16.39 -20.71 -11.20
C PRO A 107 -15.82 -20.29 -12.57
N GLU A 108 -15.67 -21.23 -13.51
CA GLU A 108 -15.03 -21.01 -14.82
C GLU A 108 -15.66 -19.87 -15.63
N THR A 109 -16.97 -19.68 -15.48
CA THR A 109 -17.73 -18.67 -16.23
C THR A 109 -17.84 -17.32 -15.52
N SER A 110 -17.28 -17.18 -14.31
CA SER A 110 -17.34 -15.92 -13.56
C SER A 110 -16.35 -14.89 -14.14
N PRO A 111 -16.81 -13.70 -14.55
CA PRO A 111 -15.90 -12.62 -14.92
C PRO A 111 -15.13 -12.14 -13.69
N ALA A 112 -13.90 -11.72 -13.89
CA ALA A 112 -13.07 -11.13 -12.86
C ALA A 112 -12.45 -9.82 -13.32
N ILE A 113 -12.20 -8.90 -12.39
CA ILE A 113 -11.46 -7.67 -12.61
C ILE A 113 -10.34 -7.60 -11.56
N ASN A 114 -9.15 -7.19 -11.98
CA ASN A 114 -7.96 -7.14 -11.14
C ASN A 114 -7.33 -5.74 -11.19
N TYR A 115 -7.61 -4.91 -10.20
CA TYR A 115 -6.91 -3.65 -9.99
C TYR A 115 -5.59 -3.91 -9.29
N GLY A 116 -4.48 -3.43 -9.84
CA GLY A 116 -3.14 -3.66 -9.30
C GLY A 116 -2.86 -2.86 -8.03
N PHE A 117 -3.42 -1.66 -7.95
CA PHE A 117 -3.12 -0.67 -6.93
C PHE A 117 -4.37 0.04 -6.45
N ASP A 118 -4.29 0.67 -5.27
CA ASP A 118 -5.21 1.70 -4.81
C ASP A 118 -4.44 2.93 -4.31
N VAL A 119 -5.14 4.04 -4.10
CA VAL A 119 -4.54 5.28 -3.60
C VAL A 119 -5.02 5.54 -2.18
N THR A 120 -4.06 5.63 -1.26
CA THR A 120 -4.27 6.04 0.13
C THR A 120 -4.07 7.56 0.23
N PRO A 121 -5.12 8.34 0.53
CA PRO A 121 -4.99 9.78 0.74
C PRO A 121 -4.05 10.12 1.91
N ALA A 122 -3.28 11.19 1.77
CA ALA A 122 -2.30 11.66 2.77
C ALA A 122 -2.88 11.78 4.19
N ARG A 123 -4.15 12.15 4.33
CA ARG A 123 -4.85 12.25 5.63
C ARG A 123 -4.91 10.96 6.45
N LEU A 124 -4.69 9.81 5.81
CA LEU A 124 -4.67 8.48 6.46
C LEU A 124 -3.25 8.02 6.80
N VAL A 125 -2.23 8.73 6.34
CA VAL A 125 -0.82 8.39 6.55
C VAL A 125 -0.29 9.15 7.76
N THR A 126 0.24 8.42 8.74
CA THR A 126 0.88 9.00 9.93
C THR A 126 2.21 9.64 9.59
N GLY A 127 3.00 8.99 8.73
CA GLY A 127 4.28 9.51 8.27
C GLY A 127 4.89 8.68 7.16
N LEU A 128 5.84 9.30 6.45
CA LEU A 128 6.64 8.73 5.39
C LEU A 128 8.05 8.47 5.91
N ILE A 129 8.54 7.24 5.73
CA ILE A 129 9.88 6.82 6.13
C ILE A 129 10.74 6.73 4.87
N THR A 130 11.79 7.54 4.80
CA THR A 130 12.61 7.69 3.60
C THR A 130 14.10 7.60 3.94
N GLU A 131 14.96 7.53 2.93
CA GLU A 131 16.42 7.59 3.10
C GLU A 131 16.92 8.93 3.65
N ARG A 132 16.09 9.99 3.60
CA ARG A 132 16.42 11.33 4.15
C ARG A 132 15.83 11.58 5.54
N GLY A 133 15.07 10.63 6.07
CA GLY A 133 14.43 10.73 7.37
C GLY A 133 12.94 10.47 7.33
N ILE A 134 12.27 10.78 8.43
CA ILE A 134 10.82 10.62 8.59
C ILE A 134 10.16 12.00 8.52
N CYS A 135 9.08 12.11 7.74
CA CYS A 135 8.28 13.33 7.65
C CYS A 135 6.79 13.02 7.61
N GLY A 136 5.95 14.00 7.87
CA GLY A 136 4.50 13.89 7.65
C GLY A 136 4.16 13.81 6.16
N ALA A 137 3.03 13.17 5.86
CA ALA A 137 2.52 13.05 4.49
C ALA A 137 1.85 14.38 4.05
N ASN A 138 2.65 15.40 3.85
CA ASN A 138 2.22 16.71 3.35
C ASN A 138 3.38 17.43 2.64
N GLU A 139 3.03 18.28 1.70
CA GLU A 139 3.98 18.97 0.83
C GLU A 139 5.08 19.71 1.61
N ARG A 140 4.72 20.45 2.65
CA ARG A 140 5.68 21.25 3.42
C ARG A 140 6.77 20.38 4.04
N GLU A 141 6.40 19.27 4.66
CA GLU A 141 7.35 18.39 5.34
C GLU A 141 8.14 17.54 4.34
N ILE A 142 7.50 17.08 3.26
CA ILE A 142 8.19 16.39 2.17
C ILE A 142 9.26 17.30 1.56
N LEU A 143 8.91 18.53 1.18
CA LEU A 143 9.86 19.48 0.60
C LEU A 143 10.93 19.97 1.60
N SER A 144 10.72 19.84 2.91
CA SER A 144 11.77 20.11 3.88
C SER A 144 12.94 19.11 3.79
N LEU A 145 12.66 17.88 3.37
CA LEU A 145 13.68 16.86 3.10
C LEU A 145 14.24 16.92 1.67
N TRP A 146 13.47 17.48 0.72
CA TRP A 146 13.84 17.65 -0.69
C TRP A 146 13.65 19.09 -1.17
N PRO A 147 14.40 20.06 -0.61
CA PRO A 147 14.24 21.48 -0.97
C PRO A 147 14.55 21.78 -2.45
N GLU A 148 15.32 20.92 -3.11
CA GLU A 148 15.64 21.02 -4.54
C GLU A 148 14.42 20.87 -5.47
N PHE A 149 13.31 20.29 -4.98
CA PHE A 149 12.05 20.15 -5.73
C PHE A 149 11.00 21.20 -5.32
N GLY A 150 11.32 22.06 -4.35
CA GLY A 150 10.47 23.18 -3.96
C GLY A 150 10.43 24.32 -4.98
N PRO A 151 9.55 25.32 -4.78
CA PRO A 151 9.53 26.51 -5.62
C PRO A 151 10.90 27.18 -5.63
N LYS A 152 11.43 27.44 -6.82
CA LYS A 152 12.66 28.26 -6.94
C LYS A 152 12.32 29.68 -6.53
N VAL A 153 12.93 30.14 -5.46
CA VAL A 153 12.88 31.54 -5.01
C VAL A 153 13.62 32.42 -5.98
#